data_1cc719c062e74227e8bf5c657d5254b0
#
_entry.id   1cc719c062e74227e8bf5c657d5254b0
#
_cell.length_a   1.000
_cell.length_b   1.000
_cell.length_c   1.000
_cell.angle_alpha   90.00
_cell.angle_beta   90.00
_cell.angle_gamma   90.00
#
_symmetry.space_group_name_H-M   'P 1'
#
loop_
_entity.id
_entity.type
_entity.pdbx_description
1 polymer ?
#
loop_
_entity_poly.entity_id
_entity_poly.type
_entity_poly.pdbx_seq_one_letter_code
_entity_poly.pdbx_strand_id
1 'polypeptide(L)'
;LPEQERIVARIEELFSELDKAIETLKTTKQQLAIYRQAVLKEAFIGCKMWDKYYFSDLMSEVRNGYGLKPDDSGEYRILKISAVRPLSLDLSESRLNKTRFSDEDTIAENDILFTRYNGSKEYVGICAVVPTLTEPYAYPDKLIKCRPKVQNTTHSKFLAYYMSQGDVRKYLRSKIKTTSGQNGIAGADIKKTTVYLPNIDMQSKIVAEIETKLSVCDSIEKTVDTALQ
;
A
#
# COMPACT_ATOMS: atom_id res chain seq x y z
N LEU A 1 3.35 -18.13 -54.74
CA LEU A 1 2.88 -16.76 -54.50
C LEU A 1 1.51 -16.72 -53.80
N PRO A 2 0.39 -17.31 -54.31
CA PRO A 2 -0.90 -17.22 -53.59
C PRO A 2 -0.89 -17.83 -52.19
N GLU A 3 -0.15 -18.93 -51.98
CA GLU A 3 -0.02 -19.58 -50.68
C GLU A 3 0.78 -18.72 -49.69
N GLN A 4 1.81 -18.01 -50.17
CA GLN A 4 2.57 -17.08 -49.32
C GLN A 4 1.71 -15.88 -48.90
N GLU A 5 0.90 -15.34 -49.79
CA GLU A 5 -0.04 -14.26 -49.48
C GLU A 5 -1.09 -14.70 -48.45
N ARG A 6 -1.60 -15.94 -48.58
CA ARG A 6 -2.53 -16.53 -47.59
C ARG A 6 -1.90 -16.69 -46.22
N ILE A 7 -0.64 -17.14 -46.20
CA ILE A 7 0.10 -17.30 -44.91
C ILE A 7 0.34 -15.93 -44.26
N VAL A 8 0.77 -14.93 -45.04
CA VAL A 8 0.99 -13.57 -44.54
C VAL A 8 -0.30 -12.98 -43.98
N ALA A 9 -1.40 -13.05 -44.71
CA ALA A 9 -2.69 -12.55 -44.26
C ALA A 9 -3.15 -13.22 -42.92
N ARG A 10 -2.93 -14.55 -42.81
CA ARG A 10 -3.27 -15.26 -41.56
C ARG A 10 -2.39 -14.87 -40.39
N ILE A 11 -1.11 -14.62 -40.63
CA ILE A 11 -0.18 -14.13 -39.61
C ILE A 11 -0.60 -12.72 -39.13
N GLU A 12 -0.92 -11.82 -40.04
CA GLU A 12 -1.37 -10.46 -39.74
C GLU A 12 -2.68 -10.46 -38.94
N GLU A 13 -3.63 -11.32 -39.32
CA GLU A 13 -4.87 -11.51 -38.55
C GLU A 13 -4.60 -11.98 -37.12
N LEU A 14 -3.74 -13.00 -36.93
CA LEU A 14 -3.39 -13.52 -35.61
C LEU A 14 -2.67 -12.48 -34.75
N PHE A 15 -1.76 -11.69 -35.32
CA PHE A 15 -1.12 -10.60 -34.60
C PHE A 15 -2.12 -9.51 -34.19
N SER A 16 -3.06 -9.16 -35.07
CA SER A 16 -4.11 -8.19 -34.76
C SER A 16 -5.02 -8.68 -33.61
N GLU A 17 -5.36 -9.97 -33.59
CA GLU A 17 -6.12 -10.60 -32.52
C GLU A 17 -5.33 -10.59 -31.18
N LEU A 18 -4.03 -10.90 -31.23
CA LEU A 18 -3.14 -10.88 -30.10
C LEU A 18 -3.00 -9.47 -29.50
N ASP A 19 -2.78 -8.46 -30.35
CA ASP A 19 -2.67 -7.08 -29.91
C ASP A 19 -3.94 -6.59 -29.21
N LYS A 20 -5.11 -6.94 -29.74
CA LYS A 20 -6.41 -6.63 -29.09
C LYS A 20 -6.57 -7.34 -27.76
N ALA A 21 -6.14 -8.59 -27.64
CA ALA A 21 -6.18 -9.33 -26.38
C ALA A 21 -5.27 -8.68 -25.33
N ILE A 22 -4.04 -8.29 -25.69
CA ILE A 22 -3.09 -7.59 -24.83
C ILE A 22 -3.67 -6.24 -24.36
N GLU A 23 -4.27 -5.47 -25.26
CA GLU A 23 -4.91 -4.20 -24.92
C GLU A 23 -6.07 -4.39 -23.93
N THR A 24 -6.89 -5.42 -24.14
CA THR A 24 -7.98 -5.78 -23.23
C THR A 24 -7.46 -6.13 -21.86
N LEU A 25 -6.40 -6.92 -21.74
CA LEU A 25 -5.78 -7.29 -20.45
C LEU A 25 -5.21 -6.06 -19.73
N LYS A 26 -4.54 -5.15 -20.46
CA LYS A 26 -4.03 -3.88 -19.90
C LYS A 26 -5.17 -3.00 -19.39
N THR A 27 -6.26 -2.90 -20.15
CA THR A 27 -7.46 -2.14 -19.77
C THR A 27 -8.09 -2.74 -18.50
N THR A 28 -8.22 -4.06 -18.44
CA THR A 28 -8.72 -4.77 -17.25
C THR A 28 -7.90 -4.42 -16.00
N LYS A 29 -6.56 -4.40 -16.13
CA LYS A 29 -5.67 -4.02 -15.03
C LYS A 29 -5.92 -2.59 -14.54
N GLN A 30 -6.14 -1.66 -15.45
CA GLN A 30 -6.51 -0.27 -15.09
C GLN A 30 -7.87 -0.20 -14.39
N GLN A 31 -8.86 -0.96 -14.87
CA GLN A 31 -10.19 -1.03 -14.26
C GLN A 31 -10.15 -1.62 -12.84
N LEU A 32 -9.30 -2.63 -12.59
CA LEU A 32 -9.09 -3.19 -11.25
C LEU A 32 -8.58 -2.12 -10.27
N ALA A 33 -7.65 -1.27 -10.69
CA ALA A 33 -7.16 -0.18 -9.84
C ALA A 33 -8.27 0.82 -9.47
N ILE A 34 -9.15 1.14 -10.42
CA ILE A 34 -10.32 2.01 -10.17
C ILE A 34 -11.31 1.30 -9.23
N TYR A 35 -11.59 0.02 -9.46
CA TYR A 35 -12.51 -0.75 -8.63
C TYR A 35 -12.02 -0.85 -7.17
N ARG A 36 -10.73 -1.11 -6.95
CA ARG A 36 -10.13 -1.10 -5.59
C ARG A 36 -10.40 0.22 -4.86
N GLN A 37 -10.28 1.35 -5.54
CA GLN A 37 -10.60 2.65 -4.95
C GLN A 37 -12.10 2.84 -4.69
N ALA A 38 -12.95 2.30 -5.57
CA ALA A 38 -14.40 2.34 -5.38
C ALA A 38 -14.83 1.51 -4.17
N VAL A 39 -14.26 0.30 -3.99
CA VAL A 39 -14.50 -0.55 -2.81
C VAL A 39 -14.18 0.19 -1.51
N LEU A 40 -13.00 0.83 -1.43
CA LEU A 40 -12.63 1.58 -0.25
C LEU A 40 -13.57 2.78 -0.02
N LYS A 41 -13.95 3.49 -1.09
CA LYS A 41 -14.86 4.63 -0.97
C LYS A 41 -16.24 4.19 -0.47
N GLU A 42 -16.78 3.12 -1.01
CA GLU A 42 -18.08 2.56 -0.64
C GLU A 42 -18.12 2.12 0.82
N ALA A 43 -17.09 1.43 1.30
CA ALA A 43 -16.99 0.92 2.66
C ALA A 43 -17.05 2.02 3.74
N PHE A 44 -16.71 3.25 3.39
CA PHE A 44 -16.70 4.39 4.32
C PHE A 44 -17.79 5.42 4.04
N ILE A 45 -18.82 5.09 3.24
CA ILE A 45 -19.99 5.96 3.07
C ILE A 45 -20.71 6.10 4.41
N GLY A 46 -21.02 7.34 4.79
CA GLY A 46 -21.71 7.61 6.06
C GLY A 46 -20.82 7.54 7.31
N CYS A 47 -19.51 7.31 7.17
CA CYS A 47 -18.59 7.20 8.31
C CYS A 47 -18.62 8.38 9.29
N LYS A 48 -19.07 9.57 8.85
CA LYS A 48 -19.18 10.75 9.71
C LYS A 48 -20.16 10.62 10.87
N MET A 49 -20.98 9.56 10.89
CA MET A 49 -21.87 9.23 12.01
C MET A 49 -21.14 8.47 13.14
N TRP A 50 -19.88 8.04 12.92
CA TRP A 50 -19.07 7.38 13.94
C TRP A 50 -18.30 8.38 14.79
N ASP A 51 -17.72 7.92 15.89
CA ASP A 51 -16.93 8.75 16.79
C ASP A 51 -15.70 9.34 16.08
N LYS A 52 -15.49 10.62 16.28
CA LYS A 52 -14.41 11.39 15.63
C LYS A 52 -13.16 11.42 16.48
N TYR A 53 -12.02 11.06 15.88
CA TYR A 53 -10.69 11.11 16.46
C TYR A 53 -9.71 11.79 15.51
N TYR A 54 -8.58 12.26 16.01
CA TYR A 54 -7.39 12.45 15.21
C TYR A 54 -6.63 11.12 15.11
N PHE A 55 -5.95 10.88 14.00
CA PHE A 55 -5.17 9.65 13.84
C PHE A 55 -4.15 9.47 14.96
N SER A 56 -3.52 10.59 15.44
CA SER A 56 -2.62 10.58 16.59
C SER A 56 -3.26 10.03 17.87
N ASP A 57 -4.55 10.25 18.08
CA ASP A 57 -5.24 9.84 19.31
C ASP A 57 -5.39 8.32 19.40
N LEU A 58 -5.32 7.65 18.25
CA LEU A 58 -5.41 6.20 18.11
C LEU A 58 -4.04 5.51 18.15
N MET A 59 -2.94 6.28 18.12
CA MET A 59 -1.57 5.77 18.09
C MET A 59 -0.89 5.88 19.44
N SER A 60 -0.16 4.85 19.86
CA SER A 60 0.79 4.91 20.97
C SER A 60 2.13 5.49 20.54
N GLU A 61 2.50 5.30 19.27
CA GLU A 61 3.75 5.80 18.71
C GLU A 61 3.55 6.24 17.25
N VAL A 62 4.18 7.36 16.87
CA VAL A 62 4.35 7.77 15.47
C VAL A 62 5.78 8.27 15.31
N ARG A 63 6.62 7.49 14.63
CA ARG A 63 8.07 7.71 14.55
C ARG A 63 8.60 7.48 13.16
N ASN A 64 9.58 8.31 12.75
CA ASN A 64 10.36 8.07 11.54
C ASN A 64 11.43 7.01 11.80
N GLY A 65 11.80 6.27 10.78
CA GLY A 65 12.91 5.32 10.86
C GLY A 65 14.28 5.99 10.77
N TYR A 66 15.28 5.17 10.52
CA TYR A 66 16.70 5.54 10.52
C TYR A 66 17.21 6.03 9.18
N GLY A 67 18.02 7.08 9.21
CA GLY A 67 18.80 7.58 8.07
C GLY A 67 20.13 6.83 7.90
N LEU A 68 20.08 5.52 7.60
CA LEU A 68 21.30 4.73 7.37
C LEU A 68 21.70 4.73 5.92
N LYS A 69 23.04 4.74 5.69
CA LYS A 69 23.60 4.47 4.36
C LYS A 69 23.26 3.02 3.96
N PRO A 70 23.03 2.77 2.66
CA PRO A 70 22.90 1.42 2.15
C PRO A 70 24.15 0.59 2.50
N ASP A 71 23.95 -0.54 3.15
CA ASP A 71 24.95 -1.56 3.39
C ASP A 71 24.24 -2.91 3.16
N ASP A 72 24.75 -3.73 2.25
CA ASP A 72 24.16 -5.03 1.92
C ASP A 72 24.86 -6.16 2.67
N SER A 73 25.58 -5.83 3.74
CA SER A 73 26.29 -6.78 4.59
C SER A 73 25.81 -6.70 6.04
N GLY A 74 25.99 -7.78 6.80
CA GLY A 74 25.60 -7.88 8.20
C GLY A 74 24.42 -8.85 8.43
N GLU A 75 23.88 -8.84 9.63
CA GLU A 75 22.87 -9.81 10.09
C GLU A 75 21.49 -9.19 10.31
N TYR A 76 21.40 -7.86 10.37
CA TYR A 76 20.16 -7.15 10.70
C TYR A 76 19.44 -6.72 9.43
N ARG A 77 18.12 -6.92 9.39
CA ARG A 77 17.32 -6.53 8.22
C ARG A 77 16.78 -5.12 8.36
N ILE A 78 16.84 -4.37 7.27
CA ILE A 78 16.19 -3.07 7.12
C ILE A 78 15.33 -3.07 5.85
N LEU A 79 14.08 -2.64 5.96
CA LEU A 79 13.17 -2.52 4.83
C LEU A 79 13.68 -1.47 3.82
N LYS A 80 13.44 -1.72 2.55
CA LYS A 80 13.53 -0.68 1.51
C LYS A 80 12.23 0.13 1.47
N ILE A 81 12.27 1.31 0.84
CA ILE A 81 11.05 2.11 0.61
C ILE A 81 10.05 1.34 -0.27
N SER A 82 10.58 0.53 -1.20
CA SER A 82 9.80 -0.32 -2.10
C SER A 82 9.01 -1.41 -1.39
N ALA A 83 9.32 -1.71 -0.13
CA ALA A 83 8.57 -2.68 0.66
C ALA A 83 7.11 -2.26 0.90
N VAL A 84 6.85 -0.94 1.04
CA VAL A 84 5.50 -0.43 1.25
C VAL A 84 4.83 -0.15 -0.09
N ARG A 85 3.72 -0.83 -0.35
CA ARG A 85 2.82 -0.61 -1.48
C ARG A 85 1.42 -0.29 -0.94
N PRO A 86 0.49 0.19 -1.76
CA PRO A 86 -0.87 0.44 -1.29
C PRO A 86 -1.48 -0.79 -0.63
N LEU A 87 -1.67 -0.74 0.69
CA LEU A 87 -2.24 -1.79 1.54
C LEU A 87 -1.46 -3.12 1.57
N SER A 88 -0.23 -3.14 1.08
CA SER A 88 0.62 -4.35 1.03
C SER A 88 2.03 -4.04 1.53
N LEU A 89 2.60 -4.93 2.33
CA LEU A 89 3.99 -4.89 2.78
C LEU A 89 4.72 -6.14 2.28
N ASP A 90 5.75 -5.91 1.47
CA ASP A 90 6.64 -6.98 0.98
C ASP A 90 7.93 -7.00 1.80
N LEU A 91 8.05 -7.96 2.71
CA LEU A 91 9.23 -8.13 3.56
C LEU A 91 10.48 -8.59 2.80
N SER A 92 10.33 -9.16 1.59
CA SER A 92 11.45 -9.52 0.73
C SER A 92 12.19 -8.30 0.22
N GLU A 93 11.49 -7.16 0.09
CA GLU A 93 12.07 -5.86 -0.22
C GLU A 93 12.81 -5.27 0.99
N SER A 94 13.82 -5.99 1.45
CA SER A 94 14.72 -5.65 2.54
C SER A 94 16.17 -5.80 2.11
N ARG A 95 17.08 -5.36 2.95
CA ARG A 95 18.53 -5.56 2.80
C ARG A 95 19.15 -5.82 4.15
N LEU A 96 20.33 -6.38 4.17
CA LEU A 96 21.13 -6.59 5.36
C LEU A 96 21.81 -5.27 5.80
N ASN A 97 22.12 -5.17 7.07
CA ASN A 97 22.86 -4.07 7.66
C ASN A 97 23.68 -4.57 8.87
N LYS A 98 24.81 -3.93 9.14
CA LYS A 98 25.69 -4.25 10.29
C LYS A 98 25.20 -3.64 11.60
N THR A 99 24.37 -2.61 11.52
CA THR A 99 23.88 -1.91 12.71
C THR A 99 22.83 -2.74 13.42
N ARG A 100 23.09 -3.03 14.71
CA ARG A 100 22.07 -3.59 15.57
C ARG A 100 21.03 -2.52 15.92
N PHE A 101 19.76 -2.87 15.74
CA PHE A 101 18.64 -1.99 16.06
C PHE A 101 18.08 -2.35 17.45
N SER A 102 17.56 -1.35 18.17
CA SER A 102 16.77 -1.57 19.36
C SER A 102 15.34 -1.99 19.00
N ASP A 103 14.59 -2.53 19.96
CA ASP A 103 13.18 -2.91 19.75
C ASP A 103 12.30 -1.71 19.34
N GLU A 104 12.64 -0.50 19.80
CA GLU A 104 11.96 0.73 19.42
C GLU A 104 12.17 1.09 17.93
N ASP A 105 13.28 0.63 17.36
CA ASP A 105 13.70 0.95 16.02
C ASP A 105 13.23 -0.08 14.98
N THR A 106 12.60 -1.14 15.48
CA THR A 106 12.01 -2.18 14.65
C THR A 106 10.50 -2.02 14.54
N ILE A 107 9.95 -2.67 13.52
CA ILE A 107 8.51 -2.81 13.35
C ILE A 107 8.01 -4.01 14.12
N ALA A 108 6.75 -3.97 14.52
CA ALA A 108 6.04 -5.09 15.14
C ALA A 108 4.76 -5.39 14.37
N GLU A 109 4.24 -6.60 14.55
CA GLU A 109 2.94 -6.99 14.01
C GLU A 109 1.87 -5.94 14.37
N ASN A 110 1.00 -5.65 13.43
CA ASN A 110 -0.06 -4.64 13.52
C ASN A 110 0.41 -3.17 13.52
N ASP A 111 1.70 -2.88 13.43
CA ASP A 111 2.15 -1.53 13.11
C ASP A 111 1.64 -1.12 11.71
N ILE A 112 1.41 0.17 11.49
CA ILE A 112 1.06 0.73 10.18
C ILE A 112 2.24 1.53 9.67
N LEU A 113 2.81 1.13 8.53
CA LEU A 113 3.92 1.85 7.90
C LEU A 113 3.41 2.77 6.80
N PHE A 114 3.80 4.05 6.86
CA PHE A 114 3.54 5.03 5.81
C PHE A 114 4.82 5.36 5.05
N THR A 115 4.70 5.52 3.73
CA THR A 115 5.78 6.07 2.92
C THR A 115 5.86 7.59 3.14
N ARG A 116 6.99 8.04 3.69
CA ARG A 116 7.26 9.46 3.97
C ARG A 116 7.78 10.22 2.76
N TYR A 117 8.75 9.65 2.05
CA TYR A 117 9.37 10.22 0.87
C TYR A 117 9.35 9.25 -0.29
N ASN A 118 9.08 9.76 -1.50
CA ASN A 118 9.18 8.98 -2.73
C ASN A 118 9.44 9.91 -3.93
N GLY A 119 10.05 9.39 -4.99
CA GLY A 119 10.19 10.10 -6.26
C GLY A 119 8.83 10.37 -6.94
N SER A 120 7.88 9.43 -6.83
CA SER A 120 6.51 9.62 -7.31
C SER A 120 5.58 10.06 -6.19
N LYS A 121 4.78 11.11 -6.45
CA LYS A 121 3.74 11.60 -5.52
C LYS A 121 2.68 10.55 -5.18
N GLU A 122 2.46 9.59 -6.06
CA GLU A 122 1.46 8.54 -5.87
C GLU A 122 1.78 7.65 -4.69
N TYR A 123 3.07 7.39 -4.47
CA TYR A 123 3.55 6.54 -3.39
C TYR A 123 3.81 7.28 -2.07
N VAL A 124 3.70 8.61 -2.02
CA VAL A 124 3.83 9.36 -0.76
C VAL A 124 2.55 9.24 0.07
N GLY A 125 2.69 8.91 1.35
CA GLY A 125 1.58 8.76 2.28
C GLY A 125 0.68 7.53 2.01
N ILE A 126 1.12 6.56 1.20
CA ILE A 126 0.50 5.24 1.18
C ILE A 126 0.88 4.48 2.44
N CYS A 127 0.08 3.51 2.84
CA CYS A 127 0.36 2.71 4.02
C CYS A 127 0.06 1.23 3.82
N ALA A 128 0.66 0.44 4.71
CA ALA A 128 0.42 -0.99 4.85
C ALA A 128 0.51 -1.40 6.31
N VAL A 129 -0.22 -2.46 6.69
CA VAL A 129 -0.14 -3.09 8.00
C VAL A 129 1.00 -4.10 8.01
N VAL A 130 1.77 -4.12 9.08
CA VAL A 130 2.83 -5.11 9.31
C VAL A 130 2.19 -6.45 9.67
N PRO A 131 2.46 -7.51 8.89
CA PRO A 131 1.99 -8.86 9.20
C PRO A 131 2.76 -9.48 10.36
N THR A 132 2.41 -10.71 10.73
CA THR A 132 3.22 -11.52 11.65
C THR A 132 4.65 -11.65 11.12
N LEU A 133 5.64 -11.38 11.96
CA LEU A 133 7.06 -11.38 11.62
C LEU A 133 7.74 -12.63 12.17
N THR A 134 8.66 -13.19 11.39
CA THR A 134 9.52 -14.30 11.81
C THR A 134 10.87 -13.84 12.32
N GLU A 135 11.25 -12.61 12.02
CA GLU A 135 12.51 -11.98 12.42
C GLU A 135 12.30 -10.45 12.57
N PRO A 136 13.17 -9.73 13.29
CA PRO A 136 13.04 -8.29 13.44
C PRO A 136 13.45 -7.54 12.15
N TYR A 137 12.69 -6.52 11.80
CA TYR A 137 12.96 -5.61 10.69
C TYR A 137 13.04 -4.18 11.21
N ALA A 138 14.13 -3.49 10.91
CA ALA A 138 14.20 -2.04 11.01
C ALA A 138 13.60 -1.38 9.76
N TYR A 139 13.41 -0.07 9.78
CA TYR A 139 12.83 0.68 8.68
C TYR A 139 13.57 2.02 8.47
N PRO A 140 13.71 2.50 7.22
CA PRO A 140 14.46 3.71 6.91
C PRO A 140 13.70 4.99 7.30
N ASP A 141 14.41 6.12 7.37
CA ASP A 141 13.87 7.46 7.61
C ASP A 141 12.82 7.92 6.59
N LYS A 142 12.74 7.22 5.48
CA LYS A 142 11.76 7.44 4.40
C LYS A 142 10.42 6.74 4.66
N LEU A 143 10.30 6.02 5.76
CA LEU A 143 9.07 5.44 6.27
C LEU A 143 8.71 6.04 7.63
N ILE A 144 7.41 6.04 7.95
CA ILE A 144 6.87 6.42 9.24
C ILE A 144 6.16 5.22 9.83
N LYS A 145 6.61 4.77 10.99
CA LYS A 145 5.92 3.75 11.79
C LYS A 145 4.84 4.41 12.63
N CYS A 146 3.65 3.88 12.57
CA CYS A 146 2.52 4.24 13.43
C CYS A 146 2.07 2.98 14.17
N ARG A 147 2.22 2.96 15.49
CA ARG A 147 1.82 1.85 16.35
C ARG A 147 0.46 2.16 16.97
N PRO A 148 -0.61 1.45 16.60
CA PRO A 148 -1.92 1.64 17.23
C PRO A 148 -1.89 1.34 18.74
N LYS A 149 -2.70 2.05 19.52
CA LYS A 149 -2.91 1.76 20.94
C LYS A 149 -3.56 0.39 21.15
N VAL A 150 -4.48 0.05 20.26
CA VAL A 150 -5.12 -1.27 20.21
C VAL A 150 -4.34 -2.15 19.26
N GLN A 151 -3.57 -3.10 19.77
CA GLN A 151 -2.78 -4.05 18.99
C GLN A 151 -3.67 -5.22 18.54
N ASN A 152 -4.48 -4.96 17.51
CA ASN A 152 -5.40 -5.93 16.94
C ASN A 152 -5.38 -5.82 15.41
N THR A 153 -5.25 -6.95 14.72
CA THR A 153 -5.12 -7.00 13.26
C THR A 153 -6.32 -6.35 12.55
N THR A 154 -7.54 -6.61 13.02
CA THR A 154 -8.76 -6.01 12.47
C THR A 154 -8.73 -4.49 12.60
N HIS A 155 -8.37 -3.97 13.79
CA HIS A 155 -8.27 -2.53 14.03
C HIS A 155 -7.21 -1.86 13.14
N SER A 156 -6.02 -2.46 13.05
CA SER A 156 -4.93 -1.94 12.20
C SER A 156 -5.29 -1.96 10.73
N LYS A 157 -5.93 -3.02 10.23
CA LYS A 157 -6.44 -3.12 8.86
C LYS A 157 -7.52 -2.08 8.59
N PHE A 158 -8.49 -1.92 9.51
CA PHE A 158 -9.52 -0.88 9.40
C PHE A 158 -8.89 0.50 9.24
N LEU A 159 -7.92 0.84 10.11
CA LEU A 159 -7.22 2.12 10.02
C LEU A 159 -6.45 2.29 8.71
N ALA A 160 -5.75 1.26 8.24
CA ALA A 160 -5.03 1.30 6.98
C ALA A 160 -5.98 1.49 5.77
N TYR A 161 -7.11 0.81 5.74
CA TYR A 161 -8.15 1.00 4.73
C TYR A 161 -8.74 2.40 4.80
N TYR A 162 -9.06 2.89 6.00
CA TYR A 162 -9.57 4.24 6.21
C TYR A 162 -8.58 5.30 5.71
N MET A 163 -7.29 5.17 6.04
CA MET A 163 -6.25 6.09 5.59
C MET A 163 -5.97 6.00 4.08
N SER A 164 -6.39 4.92 3.44
CA SER A 164 -6.24 4.68 2.00
C SER A 164 -7.47 5.07 1.18
N GLN A 165 -8.62 5.36 1.80
CA GLN A 165 -9.84 5.77 1.11
C GLN A 165 -9.71 7.15 0.45
N GLY A 166 -10.52 7.39 -0.59
CA GLY A 166 -10.36 8.51 -1.52
C GLY A 166 -10.24 9.90 -0.89
N ASP A 167 -11.10 10.27 0.07
CA ASP A 167 -11.11 11.60 0.67
C ASP A 167 -9.88 11.83 1.56
N VAL A 168 -9.48 10.80 2.33
CA VAL A 168 -8.27 10.87 3.16
C VAL A 168 -7.02 10.92 2.28
N ARG A 169 -6.95 10.10 1.22
CA ARG A 169 -5.84 10.15 0.26
C ARG A 169 -5.75 11.53 -0.43
N LYS A 170 -6.88 12.13 -0.78
CA LYS A 170 -6.92 13.49 -1.35
C LYS A 170 -6.37 14.52 -0.36
N TYR A 171 -6.75 14.43 0.92
CA TYR A 171 -6.21 15.26 1.98
C TYR A 171 -4.70 15.08 2.13
N LEU A 172 -4.20 13.83 2.28
CA LEU A 172 -2.78 13.56 2.42
C LEU A 172 -1.98 14.04 1.20
N ARG A 173 -2.48 13.83 -0.02
CA ARG A 173 -1.86 14.34 -1.25
C ARG A 173 -1.74 15.86 -1.28
N SER A 174 -2.72 16.60 -0.73
CA SER A 174 -2.66 18.05 -0.63
C SER A 174 -1.58 18.58 0.32
N LYS A 175 -1.06 17.71 1.21
CA LYS A 175 0.02 18.02 2.17
C LYS A 175 1.40 17.67 1.65
N ILE A 176 1.51 17.01 0.50
CA ILE A 176 2.81 16.65 -0.09
C ILE A 176 3.55 17.91 -0.52
N LYS A 177 4.80 18.01 -0.07
CA LYS A 177 5.75 19.04 -0.47
C LYS A 177 6.83 18.41 -1.34
N THR A 178 7.23 19.15 -2.39
CA THR A 178 8.36 18.74 -3.24
C THR A 178 9.57 19.59 -2.87
N THR A 179 10.67 18.95 -2.51
CA THR A 179 11.93 19.61 -2.17
C THR A 179 13.07 18.83 -2.81
N SER A 180 13.94 19.51 -3.56
CA SER A 180 15.12 18.90 -4.22
C SER A 180 14.78 17.62 -5.02
N GLY A 181 13.68 17.63 -5.76
CA GLY A 181 13.25 16.49 -6.60
C GLY A 181 12.60 15.32 -5.85
N GLN A 182 12.48 15.40 -4.53
CA GLN A 182 11.77 14.40 -3.73
C GLN A 182 10.41 14.93 -3.24
N ASN A 183 9.40 14.08 -3.31
CA ASN A 183 8.09 14.36 -2.76
C ASN A 183 8.01 13.78 -1.35
N GLY A 184 7.47 14.53 -0.40
CA GLY A 184 7.40 14.09 0.98
C GLY A 184 6.18 14.60 1.73
N ILE A 185 5.81 13.89 2.80
CA ILE A 185 4.75 14.27 3.74
C ILE A 185 5.32 14.29 5.17
N ALA A 186 4.89 15.25 5.96
CA ALA A 186 5.29 15.31 7.36
C ALA A 186 4.45 14.36 8.22
N GLY A 187 5.06 13.70 9.22
CA GLY A 187 4.34 12.89 10.18
C GLY A 187 3.25 13.68 10.93
N ALA A 188 3.45 15.00 11.11
CA ALA A 188 2.43 15.88 11.69
C ALA A 188 1.15 15.98 10.84
N ASP A 189 1.25 15.89 9.52
CA ASP A 189 0.08 15.91 8.64
C ASP A 189 -0.70 14.59 8.72
N ILE A 190 0.00 13.46 8.85
CA ILE A 190 -0.62 12.14 9.09
C ILE A 190 -1.32 12.14 10.46
N LYS A 191 -0.65 12.62 11.51
CA LYS A 191 -1.20 12.72 12.87
C LYS A 191 -2.51 13.50 12.94
N LYS A 192 -2.62 14.59 12.18
CA LYS A 192 -3.80 15.48 12.14
C LYS A 192 -4.94 14.98 11.28
N THR A 193 -4.79 13.84 10.62
CA THR A 193 -5.88 13.27 9.81
C THR A 193 -7.05 12.91 10.71
N THR A 194 -8.25 13.35 10.33
CA THR A 194 -9.48 12.96 11.03
C THR A 194 -9.82 11.52 10.66
N VAL A 195 -10.11 10.71 11.68
CA VAL A 195 -10.59 9.33 11.56
C VAL A 195 -11.94 9.24 12.24
N TYR A 196 -12.91 8.67 11.56
CA TYR A 196 -14.18 8.28 12.15
C TYR A 196 -14.13 6.78 12.45
N LEU A 197 -14.36 6.39 13.70
CA LEU A 197 -14.11 5.05 14.19
C LEU A 197 -15.39 4.46 14.78
N PRO A 198 -15.93 3.37 14.21
CA PRO A 198 -17.05 2.63 14.80
C PRO A 198 -16.54 1.65 15.88
N ASN A 199 -17.47 0.97 16.54
CA ASN A 199 -17.12 -0.13 17.45
C ASN A 199 -16.40 -1.28 16.70
N ILE A 200 -15.74 -2.17 17.45
CA ILE A 200 -14.90 -3.23 16.88
C ILE A 200 -15.68 -4.23 16.02
N ASP A 201 -16.94 -4.51 16.33
CA ASP A 201 -17.76 -5.42 15.54
C ASP A 201 -18.05 -4.85 14.15
N MET A 202 -18.33 -3.56 14.07
CA MET A 202 -18.52 -2.86 12.80
C MET A 202 -17.19 -2.78 12.03
N GLN A 203 -16.05 -2.52 12.70
CA GLN A 203 -14.74 -2.58 12.06
C GLN A 203 -14.51 -3.96 11.43
N SER A 204 -14.82 -5.04 12.15
CA SER A 204 -14.67 -6.42 11.68
C SER A 204 -15.49 -6.68 10.41
N LYS A 205 -16.75 -6.24 10.40
CA LYS A 205 -17.62 -6.36 9.22
C LYS A 205 -17.07 -5.62 8.01
N ILE A 206 -16.64 -4.37 8.21
CA ILE A 206 -16.09 -3.54 7.14
C ILE A 206 -14.78 -4.14 6.59
N VAL A 207 -13.88 -4.58 7.47
CA VAL A 207 -12.62 -5.22 7.06
C VAL A 207 -12.89 -6.48 6.25
N ALA A 208 -13.78 -7.37 6.74
CA ALA A 208 -14.12 -8.61 6.05
C ALA A 208 -14.75 -8.35 4.66
N GLU A 209 -15.63 -7.35 4.55
CA GLU A 209 -16.23 -6.98 3.27
C GLU A 209 -15.18 -6.44 2.27
N ILE A 210 -14.30 -5.55 2.73
CA ILE A 210 -13.21 -5.02 1.90
C ILE A 210 -12.30 -6.16 1.44
N GLU A 211 -11.85 -7.02 2.35
CA GLU A 211 -10.97 -8.14 2.03
C GLU A 211 -11.59 -9.12 1.03
N THR A 212 -12.87 -9.43 1.18
CA THR A 212 -13.59 -10.27 0.24
C THR A 212 -13.59 -9.67 -1.17
N LYS A 213 -13.90 -8.38 -1.30
CA LYS A 213 -13.92 -7.70 -2.60
C LYS A 213 -12.50 -7.56 -3.19
N LEU A 214 -11.49 -7.25 -2.37
CA LEU A 214 -10.11 -7.09 -2.81
C LEU A 214 -9.46 -8.41 -3.20
N SER A 215 -9.76 -9.52 -2.52
CA SER A 215 -9.22 -10.84 -2.88
C SER A 215 -9.65 -11.30 -4.27
N VAL A 216 -10.86 -10.94 -4.71
CA VAL A 216 -11.31 -11.17 -6.09
C VAL A 216 -10.45 -10.36 -7.07
N CYS A 217 -10.17 -9.10 -6.75
CA CYS A 217 -9.28 -8.27 -7.58
C CYS A 217 -7.88 -8.87 -7.69
N ASP A 218 -7.31 -9.37 -6.57
CA ASP A 218 -5.98 -9.98 -6.54
C ASP A 218 -5.93 -11.24 -7.42
N SER A 219 -6.99 -12.06 -7.37
CA SER A 219 -7.10 -13.26 -8.21
C SER A 219 -7.16 -12.92 -9.70
N ILE A 220 -7.96 -11.92 -10.08
CA ILE A 220 -8.07 -11.46 -11.47
C ILE A 220 -6.73 -10.86 -11.93
N GLU A 221 -6.09 -10.01 -11.11
CA GLU A 221 -4.82 -9.38 -11.45
C GLU A 221 -3.73 -10.43 -11.68
N LYS A 222 -3.64 -11.45 -10.83
CA LYS A 222 -2.71 -12.57 -11.00
C LYS A 222 -2.94 -13.31 -12.32
N THR A 223 -4.20 -13.55 -12.69
CA THR A 223 -4.54 -14.21 -13.96
C THR A 223 -4.13 -13.35 -15.15
N VAL A 224 -4.40 -12.05 -15.09
CA VAL A 224 -4.01 -11.08 -16.12
C VAL A 224 -2.49 -11.02 -16.26
N ASP A 225 -1.74 -10.96 -15.15
CA ASP A 225 -0.28 -10.91 -15.18
C ASP A 225 0.34 -12.19 -15.76
N THR A 226 -0.25 -13.35 -15.47
CA THR A 226 0.18 -14.63 -16.07
C THR A 226 -0.08 -14.66 -17.58
N ALA A 227 -1.19 -14.09 -18.04
CA ALA A 227 -1.54 -14.06 -19.46
C ALA A 227 -0.72 -13.05 -20.28
N LEU A 228 -0.08 -12.07 -19.62
CA LEU A 228 0.78 -11.06 -20.26
C LEU A 228 2.27 -11.47 -20.32
N GLN A 229 2.67 -12.59 -19.69
CA GLN A 229 4.02 -13.17 -19.75
C GLN A 229 4.19 -14.08 -20.97
#